data_9389336760bf0e51d2877ee07ec0f032
#
_entry.id   9389336760bf0e51d2877ee07ec0f032
#
_cell.length_a   1.000
_cell.length_b   1.000
_cell.length_c   1.000
_cell.angle_alpha   90.00
_cell.angle_beta   90.00
_cell.angle_gamma   90.00
#
_symmetry.space_group_name_H-M   'P 1'
#
loop_
_entity.id
_entity.type
_entity.pdbx_description
1 polymer ?
#
loop_
_entity_poly.entity_id
_entity_poly.type
_entity_poly.pdbx_seq_one_letter_code
_entity_poly.pdbx_strand_id
1 'polypeptide(L)'
;MPGAHAALHWLTQGLRRHGPVLLTGVEQPHDELLTLVWGPHFDRAHALGLVAGQPEHAAHLLPALIQAADCFDTLHAPAQRRLRRMIVRHRAHANAPHRPG
;
A
#
# COMPACT_ATOMS: atom_id res chain seq x y z
N MET A 1 -13.46 19.41 7.59
CA MET A 1 -13.60 18.05 7.07
C MET A 1 -12.39 17.69 6.23
N PRO A 2 -11.70 16.62 6.54
CA PRO A 2 -10.57 16.25 5.70
C PRO A 2 -11.07 15.84 4.32
N GLY A 3 -10.57 16.49 3.30
CA GLY A 3 -10.90 16.15 1.93
C GLY A 3 -10.25 14.83 1.49
N ALA A 4 -10.59 14.37 0.29
CA ALA A 4 -9.99 13.18 -0.31
C ALA A 4 -8.47 13.28 -0.36
N HIS A 5 -7.95 14.51 -0.50
CA HIS A 5 -6.51 14.77 -0.53
C HIS A 5 -5.84 14.42 0.80
N ALA A 6 -6.46 14.79 1.92
CA ALA A 6 -5.92 14.45 3.25
C ALA A 6 -5.97 12.95 3.51
N ALA A 7 -7.07 12.30 3.12
CA ALA A 7 -7.22 10.85 3.27
C ALA A 7 -6.16 10.11 2.44
N LEU A 8 -5.93 10.56 1.21
CA LEU A 8 -4.92 9.97 0.34
C LEU A 8 -3.51 10.13 0.92
N HIS A 9 -3.21 11.31 1.44
CA HIS A 9 -1.92 11.58 2.08
C HIS A 9 -1.69 10.66 3.27
N TRP A 10 -2.71 10.53 4.13
CA TRP A 10 -2.64 9.69 5.32
C TRP A 10 -2.42 8.22 4.95
N LEU A 11 -3.16 7.73 3.95
CA LEU A 11 -3.01 6.36 3.47
C LEU A 11 -1.62 6.12 2.89
N THR A 12 -1.09 7.07 2.12
CA THR A 12 0.25 6.98 1.54
C THR A 12 1.31 6.88 2.63
N GLN A 13 1.17 7.67 3.69
CA GLN A 13 2.10 7.62 4.82
C GLN A 13 2.07 6.25 5.51
N GLY A 14 0.87 5.70 5.71
CA GLY A 14 0.72 4.38 6.29
C GLY A 14 1.37 3.29 5.44
N LEU A 15 1.20 3.36 4.14
CA LEU A 15 1.82 2.40 3.21
C LEU A 15 3.34 2.49 3.23
N ARG A 16 3.90 3.70 3.31
CA ARG A 16 5.35 3.89 3.40
C ARG A 16 5.91 3.36 4.71
N ARG A 17 5.15 3.51 5.80
CA ARG A 17 5.58 3.11 7.13
C ARG A 17 5.54 1.60 7.32
N HIS A 18 4.46 0.96 6.89
CA HIS A 18 4.18 -0.45 7.17
C HIS A 18 4.42 -1.39 5.99
N GLY A 19 4.40 -0.86 4.78
CA GLY A 19 4.60 -1.66 3.58
C GLY A 19 5.89 -2.45 3.55
N PRO A 20 7.05 -1.85 3.87
CA PRO A 20 8.31 -2.59 3.85
C PRO A 20 8.33 -3.80 4.76
N VAL A 21 7.70 -3.70 5.94
CA VAL A 21 7.61 -4.84 6.89
C VAL A 21 6.68 -5.90 6.33
N LEU A 22 5.49 -5.49 5.88
CA LEU A 22 4.48 -6.41 5.34
C LEU A 22 5.02 -7.20 4.14
N LEU A 23 5.83 -6.56 3.31
CA LEU A 23 6.28 -7.11 2.05
C LEU A 23 7.71 -7.66 2.13
N THR A 24 8.24 -7.85 3.34
CA THR A 24 9.55 -8.47 3.55
C THR A 24 9.57 -9.85 2.90
N GLY A 25 10.57 -10.09 2.06
CA GLY A 25 10.73 -11.37 1.37
C GLY A 25 9.87 -11.52 0.12
N VAL A 26 9.02 -10.55 -0.18
CA VAL A 26 8.23 -10.56 -1.41
C VAL A 26 9.09 -10.12 -2.58
N GLU A 27 9.06 -10.88 -3.66
CA GLU A 27 9.92 -10.66 -4.83
C GLU A 27 9.57 -9.36 -5.56
N GLN A 28 8.28 -9.06 -5.69
CA GLN A 28 7.77 -7.89 -6.40
C GLN A 28 6.87 -7.06 -5.47
N PRO A 29 7.45 -6.30 -4.53
CA PRO A 29 6.65 -5.62 -3.51
C PRO A 29 5.67 -4.60 -4.06
N HIS A 30 6.05 -3.86 -5.10
CA HIS A 30 5.14 -2.86 -5.68
C HIS A 30 3.97 -3.52 -6.39
N ASP A 31 4.19 -4.68 -7.01
CA ASP A 31 3.11 -5.42 -7.67
C ASP A 31 2.13 -5.97 -6.63
N GLU A 32 2.64 -6.41 -5.48
CA GLU A 32 1.78 -6.83 -4.38
C GLU A 32 0.94 -5.68 -3.84
N LEU A 33 1.53 -4.50 -3.67
CA LEU A 33 0.78 -3.32 -3.27
C LEU A 33 -0.31 -2.98 -4.27
N LEU A 34 0.00 -3.03 -5.57
CA LEU A 34 -0.99 -2.77 -6.62
C LEU A 34 -2.12 -3.77 -6.58
N THR A 35 -1.83 -5.05 -6.30
CA THR A 35 -2.86 -6.08 -6.17
C THR A 35 -3.85 -5.72 -5.07
N LEU A 36 -3.37 -5.19 -3.95
CA LEU A 36 -4.22 -4.82 -2.81
C LEU A 36 -5.18 -3.67 -3.15
N VAL A 37 -4.76 -2.76 -4.02
CA VAL A 37 -5.51 -1.52 -4.30
C VAL A 37 -5.98 -1.43 -5.75
N TRP A 38 -6.02 -2.57 -6.43
CA TRP A 38 -6.36 -2.59 -7.86
C TRP A 38 -7.85 -2.37 -8.11
N GLY A 39 -8.70 -2.96 -7.29
CA GLY A 39 -10.14 -2.82 -7.42
C GLY A 39 -10.68 -1.62 -6.65
N PRO A 40 -12.01 -1.45 -6.65
CA PRO A 40 -12.66 -0.35 -5.92
C PRO A 40 -12.62 -0.55 -4.39
N HIS A 41 -12.33 -1.76 -3.95
CA HIS A 41 -12.20 -2.09 -2.53
C HIS A 41 -10.82 -2.70 -2.27
N PHE A 42 -10.28 -2.40 -1.09
CA PHE A 42 -9.02 -2.97 -0.66
C PHE A 42 -9.13 -4.50 -0.53
N ASP A 43 -8.16 -5.23 -1.06
CA ASP A 43 -8.16 -6.70 -1.02
C ASP A 43 -7.68 -7.18 0.34
N ARG A 44 -8.60 -7.21 1.29
CA ARG A 44 -8.30 -7.56 2.69
C ARG A 44 -7.85 -9.01 2.83
N ALA A 45 -8.44 -9.92 2.06
CA ALA A 45 -8.09 -11.33 2.12
C ALA A 45 -6.64 -11.56 1.70
N HIS A 46 -6.22 -10.94 0.60
CA HIS A 46 -4.83 -11.04 0.13
C HIS A 46 -3.87 -10.44 1.16
N ALA A 47 -4.24 -9.27 1.71
CA ALA A 47 -3.42 -8.60 2.72
C ALA A 47 -3.27 -9.41 4.00
N LEU A 48 -4.35 -10.08 4.44
CA LEU A 48 -4.29 -10.96 5.62
C LEU A 48 -3.33 -12.12 5.38
N GLY A 49 -3.29 -12.65 4.15
CA GLY A 49 -2.31 -13.67 3.78
C GLY A 49 -0.88 -13.17 3.91
N LEU A 50 -0.62 -11.92 3.51
CA LEU A 50 0.70 -11.32 3.68
C LEU A 50 1.08 -11.15 5.15
N VAL A 51 0.11 -10.73 5.99
CA VAL A 51 0.34 -10.61 7.44
C VAL A 51 0.65 -11.97 8.05
N ALA A 52 -0.02 -13.03 7.59
CA ALA A 52 0.23 -14.39 8.07
C ALA A 52 1.66 -14.84 7.80
N GLY A 53 2.30 -14.30 6.75
CA GLY A 53 3.71 -14.55 6.45
C GLY A 53 4.67 -13.78 7.36
N GLN A 54 4.16 -12.89 8.21
CA GLN A 54 4.98 -12.07 9.10
C GLN A 54 4.45 -12.16 10.54
N PRO A 55 4.45 -13.37 11.14
CA PRO A 55 3.80 -13.57 12.44
C PRO A 55 4.39 -12.71 13.56
N GLU A 56 5.68 -12.39 13.48
CA GLU A 56 6.37 -11.55 14.46
C GLU A 56 5.85 -10.12 14.50
N HIS A 57 5.27 -9.66 13.38
CA HIS A 57 4.79 -8.29 13.22
C HIS A 57 3.29 -8.19 13.14
N ALA A 58 2.57 -9.31 13.29
CA ALA A 58 1.11 -9.33 13.10
C ALA A 58 0.39 -8.34 14.01
N ALA A 59 0.83 -8.20 15.26
CA ALA A 59 0.20 -7.30 16.21
C ALA A 59 0.24 -5.84 15.75
N HIS A 60 1.28 -5.45 15.03
CA HIS A 60 1.42 -4.10 14.47
C HIS A 60 0.77 -3.97 13.11
N LEU A 61 0.88 -5.01 12.29
CA LEU A 61 0.41 -4.96 10.91
C LEU A 61 -1.10 -5.03 10.78
N LEU A 62 -1.77 -5.81 11.64
CA LEU A 62 -3.22 -5.98 11.54
C LEU A 62 -3.98 -4.66 11.73
N PRO A 63 -3.73 -3.87 12.80
CA PRO A 63 -4.43 -2.58 12.93
C PRO A 63 -4.11 -1.63 11.79
N ALA A 64 -2.84 -1.58 11.36
CA ALA A 64 -2.43 -0.71 10.27
C ALA A 64 -3.12 -1.10 8.95
N LEU A 65 -3.22 -2.40 8.69
CA LEU A 65 -3.89 -2.92 7.51
C LEU A 65 -5.38 -2.57 7.50
N ILE A 66 -6.05 -2.76 8.64
CA ILE A 66 -7.47 -2.45 8.76
C ILE A 66 -7.71 -0.97 8.51
N GLN A 67 -6.88 -0.10 9.10
CA GLN A 67 -6.99 1.33 8.89
C GLN A 67 -6.75 1.71 7.42
N ALA A 68 -5.75 1.11 6.80
CA ALA A 68 -5.45 1.37 5.38
C ALA A 68 -6.61 0.91 4.49
N ALA A 69 -7.16 -0.28 4.77
CA ALA A 69 -8.28 -0.83 4.01
C ALA A 69 -9.53 0.06 4.14
N ASP A 70 -9.85 0.47 5.36
CA ASP A 70 -10.99 1.34 5.61
C ASP A 70 -10.81 2.68 4.91
N CYS A 71 -9.63 3.25 4.99
CA CYS A 71 -9.31 4.52 4.34
C CYS A 71 -9.45 4.41 2.81
N PHE A 72 -8.87 3.37 2.23
CA PHE A 72 -8.93 3.14 0.79
C PHE A 72 -10.38 2.98 0.30
N ASP A 73 -11.18 2.22 1.05
CA ASP A 73 -12.57 1.96 0.66
C ASP A 73 -13.43 3.23 0.69
N THR A 74 -13.00 4.27 1.41
CA THR A 74 -13.70 5.55 1.42
C THR A 74 -13.24 6.51 0.33
N LEU A 75 -12.13 6.21 -0.35
CA LEU A 75 -11.62 7.08 -1.40
C LEU A 75 -12.51 7.03 -2.64
N HIS A 76 -12.71 8.20 -3.27
CA HIS A 76 -13.36 8.27 -4.57
C HIS A 76 -12.45 7.67 -5.65
N ALA A 77 -13.06 7.23 -6.75
CA ALA A 77 -12.33 6.59 -7.85
C ALA A 77 -11.12 7.42 -8.34
N PRO A 78 -11.22 8.76 -8.52
CA PRO A 78 -10.04 9.54 -8.92
C PRO A 78 -8.88 9.46 -7.92
N ALA A 79 -9.17 9.46 -6.62
CA ALA A 79 -8.14 9.34 -5.58
C ALA A 79 -7.52 7.95 -5.58
N GLN A 80 -8.32 6.91 -5.78
CA GLN A 80 -7.83 5.54 -5.90
C GLN A 80 -6.88 5.41 -7.10
N ARG A 81 -7.26 5.98 -8.23
CA ARG A 81 -6.39 5.99 -9.42
C ARG A 81 -5.09 6.74 -9.17
N ARG A 82 -5.16 7.84 -8.44
CA ARG A 82 -3.97 8.62 -8.07
C ARG A 82 -3.02 7.78 -7.22
N LEU A 83 -3.55 7.04 -6.26
CA LEU A 83 -2.75 6.15 -5.43
C LEU A 83 -2.02 5.10 -6.28
N ARG A 84 -2.74 4.46 -7.20
CA ARG A 84 -2.13 3.46 -8.09
C ARG A 84 -1.01 4.07 -8.92
N ARG A 85 -1.22 5.27 -9.45
CA ARG A 85 -0.17 5.97 -10.21
C ARG A 85 1.04 6.29 -9.35
N MET A 86 0.82 6.64 -8.09
CA MET A 86 1.92 6.91 -7.16
C MET A 86 2.75 5.64 -6.93
N ILE A 87 2.11 4.50 -6.76
CA ILE A 87 2.80 3.21 -6.57
C ILE A 87 3.59 2.85 -7.81
N VAL A 88 2.99 2.98 -8.99
CA VAL A 88 3.65 2.69 -10.26
C VAL A 88 4.87 3.59 -10.46
N ARG A 89 4.72 4.88 -10.15
CA ARG A 89 5.83 5.83 -10.26
C ARG A 89 6.96 5.50 -9.30
N HIS A 90 6.63 5.14 -8.08
CA HIS A 90 7.62 4.74 -7.08
C HIS A 90 8.35 3.47 -7.51
N ARG A 91 7.62 2.50 -8.07
CA ARG A 91 8.22 1.29 -8.62
C ARG A 91 9.21 1.61 -9.74
N ALA A 92 8.80 2.44 -10.68
CA ALA A 92 9.66 2.83 -11.80
C ALA A 92 10.93 3.53 -11.29
N HIS A 93 10.79 4.37 -10.28
CA HIS A 93 11.91 5.08 -9.68
C HIS A 93 12.85 4.13 -8.94
N ALA A 94 12.30 3.19 -8.18
CA ALA A 94 13.07 2.20 -7.44
C ALA A 94 13.81 1.25 -8.37
N ASN A 95 13.25 0.95 -9.54
CA ASN A 95 13.83 0.05 -10.53
C ASN A 95 14.67 0.78 -11.59
N ALA A 96 14.82 2.09 -11.49
CA ALA A 96 15.63 2.85 -12.42
C ALA A 96 17.09 2.39 -12.35
N PRO A 97 17.76 2.22 -13.51
CA PRO A 97 19.16 1.82 -13.49
C PRO A 97 19.99 2.86 -12.77
N HIS A 98 20.83 2.37 -11.85
CA HIS A 98 21.72 3.24 -11.10
C HIS A 98 22.80 3.76 -12.04
N ARG A 99 22.81 5.06 -12.29
CA ARG A 99 23.85 5.66 -13.09
C ARG A 99 25.03 6.03 -12.20
N PRO A 100 26.20 5.44 -12.44
CA PRO A 100 27.40 5.93 -11.77
C PRO A 100 27.62 7.38 -12.19
N GLY A 101 27.71 8.21 -11.23
CA GLY A 101 27.69 9.66 -11.31
C GLY A 101 28.57 10.35 -12.23
#